data_d121ab6e533c81576054f5885df52fab
#
_entry.id   d121ab6e533c81576054f5885df52fab
#
_cell.length_a   1.000
_cell.length_b   1.000
_cell.length_c   1.000
_cell.angle_alpha   90.00
_cell.angle_beta   90.00
_cell.angle_gamma   90.00
#
_symmetry.space_group_name_H-M   'P 1'
#
loop_
_entity.id
_entity.type
_entity.pdbx_description
1 polymer ?
#
loop_
_entity_poly.entity_id
_entity_poly.type
_entity_poly.pdbx_seq_one_letter_code
_entity_poly.pdbx_strand_id
1 'polypeptide(L)'
;MTNNMMQMTIVLQPSLTDDSHSRIHFTNWKKSLATAAQGLCRTLDDCGAYSLVADDPEWDSHPTNIIQTTSAAGVITATVRARPIFIKPRIYAATEKSTAVINLFNYRELQWKEWTAASMALHQAMINSIGALNLATIERLSGHAGILSLTCQELLQHITDMFGVLHACDVFYIILY
;
A
#
# COMPACT_ATOMS: atom_id res chain seq x y z
N MET A 1 18.85 25.19 1.39
CA MET A 1 18.92 23.84 1.96
C MET A 1 18.21 22.92 0.97
N THR A 2 18.98 22.23 0.13
CA THR A 2 18.49 21.27 -0.84
C THR A 2 17.99 20.04 -0.08
N ASN A 3 16.68 19.84 -0.01
CA ASN A 3 16.08 18.60 0.47
C ASN A 3 16.48 17.47 -0.48
N ASN A 4 17.54 16.73 -0.13
CA ASN A 4 17.75 15.41 -0.68
C ASN A 4 16.61 14.51 -0.15
N MET A 5 15.48 14.49 -0.84
CA MET A 5 14.56 13.38 -0.71
C MET A 5 15.31 12.14 -1.19
N MET A 6 15.68 11.31 -0.25
CA MET A 6 16.26 10.00 -0.53
C MET A 6 15.28 9.30 -1.47
N GLN A 7 15.68 9.11 -2.72
CA GLN A 7 14.88 8.37 -3.70
C GLN A 7 14.93 6.92 -3.25
N MET A 8 13.87 6.48 -2.56
CA MET A 8 13.73 5.08 -2.14
C MET A 8 13.46 4.24 -3.39
N THR A 9 14.41 3.41 -3.76
CA THR A 9 14.22 2.42 -4.83
C THR A 9 13.73 1.12 -4.21
N ILE A 10 12.48 0.76 -4.48
CA ILE A 10 11.87 -0.50 -4.07
C ILE A 10 11.90 -1.43 -5.29
N VAL A 11 12.41 -2.64 -5.11
CA VAL A 11 12.41 -3.68 -6.13
C VAL A 11 11.50 -4.82 -5.67
N LEU A 12 10.42 -5.07 -6.40
CA LEU A 12 9.50 -6.17 -6.13
C LEU A 12 9.94 -7.43 -6.88
N GLN A 13 9.89 -8.57 -6.19
CA GLN A 13 10.31 -9.86 -6.74
C GLN A 13 9.27 -10.96 -6.44
N PRO A 14 9.02 -11.87 -7.39
CA PRO A 14 9.47 -11.83 -8.80
C PRO A 14 8.77 -10.73 -9.58
N SER A 15 9.35 -10.30 -10.72
CA SER A 15 8.64 -9.38 -11.63
C SER A 15 7.47 -10.11 -12.29
N LEU A 16 6.34 -9.43 -12.47
CA LEU A 16 5.16 -9.92 -13.19
C LEU A 16 5.33 -9.64 -14.69
N THR A 17 6.11 -10.47 -15.36
CA THR A 17 6.34 -10.37 -16.80
C THR A 17 5.11 -10.83 -17.57
N ASP A 18 5.07 -10.55 -18.87
CA ASP A 18 3.94 -10.90 -19.75
C ASP A 18 3.71 -12.43 -19.84
N ASP A 19 4.75 -13.23 -19.53
CA ASP A 19 4.69 -14.70 -19.49
C ASP A 19 4.42 -15.24 -18.07
N SER A 20 4.32 -14.39 -17.05
CA SER A 20 4.21 -14.79 -15.62
C SER A 20 2.77 -15.01 -15.21
N HIS A 21 2.05 -15.92 -15.86
CA HIS A 21 0.65 -16.21 -15.51
C HIS A 21 0.48 -17.17 -14.32
N SER A 22 1.57 -17.51 -13.62
CA SER A 22 1.51 -18.43 -12.49
C SER A 22 1.01 -17.70 -11.23
N ARG A 23 -0.02 -18.26 -10.59
CA ARG A 23 -0.53 -17.81 -9.28
C ARG A 23 0.57 -17.77 -8.22
N ILE A 24 1.55 -18.66 -8.29
CA ILE A 24 2.69 -18.68 -7.37
C ILE A 24 3.53 -17.42 -7.52
N HIS A 25 3.80 -16.99 -8.75
CA HIS A 25 4.53 -15.75 -9.02
C HIS A 25 3.77 -14.54 -8.46
N PHE A 26 2.46 -14.44 -8.74
CA PHE A 26 1.64 -13.38 -8.20
C PHE A 26 1.61 -13.37 -6.67
N THR A 27 1.44 -14.53 -6.04
CA THR A 27 1.44 -14.65 -4.58
C THR A 27 2.78 -14.20 -3.97
N ASN A 28 3.90 -14.58 -4.57
CA ASN A 28 5.23 -14.18 -4.11
C ASN A 28 5.47 -12.69 -4.34
N TRP A 29 5.04 -12.16 -5.47
CA TRP A 29 5.07 -10.72 -5.76
C TRP A 29 4.25 -9.94 -4.73
N LYS A 30 3.02 -10.37 -4.42
CA LYS A 30 2.15 -9.73 -3.41
C LYS A 30 2.79 -9.74 -2.01
N LYS A 31 3.46 -10.85 -1.63
CA LYS A 31 4.24 -10.92 -0.39
C LYS A 31 5.42 -9.94 -0.38
N SER A 32 6.13 -9.83 -1.49
CA SER A 32 7.23 -8.85 -1.65
C SER A 32 6.73 -7.41 -1.49
N LEU A 33 5.59 -7.08 -2.11
CA LEU A 33 4.94 -5.78 -1.98
C LEU A 33 4.52 -5.49 -0.53
N ALA A 34 3.88 -6.44 0.13
CA ALA A 34 3.48 -6.32 1.53
C ALA A 34 4.68 -6.09 2.45
N THR A 35 5.77 -6.85 2.25
CA THR A 35 7.01 -6.72 3.03
C THR A 35 7.65 -5.34 2.81
N ALA A 36 7.70 -4.86 1.57
CA ALA A 36 8.23 -3.54 1.26
C ALA A 36 7.39 -2.44 1.93
N ALA A 37 6.05 -2.53 1.84
CA ALA A 37 5.14 -1.58 2.45
C ALA A 37 5.27 -1.54 3.99
N GLN A 38 5.38 -2.70 4.64
CA GLN A 38 5.60 -2.80 6.09
C GLN A 38 6.93 -2.19 6.53
N GLY A 39 7.93 -2.13 5.66
CA GLY A 39 9.23 -1.50 5.93
C GLY A 39 9.20 0.03 5.87
N LEU A 40 8.19 0.63 5.22
CA LEU A 40 8.06 2.08 5.04
C LEU A 40 7.24 2.71 6.16
N CYS A 41 7.53 3.96 6.49
CA CYS A 41 6.73 4.78 7.43
C CYS A 41 6.50 4.13 8.81
N ARG A 42 7.42 3.29 9.31
CA ARG A 42 7.29 2.63 10.61
C ARG A 42 7.28 3.60 11.79
N THR A 43 7.76 4.82 11.58
CA THR A 43 7.68 5.91 12.55
C THR A 43 6.28 6.51 12.66
N LEU A 44 5.44 6.31 11.64
CA LEU A 44 4.08 6.83 11.58
C LEU A 44 3.05 5.78 11.99
N ASP A 45 3.31 4.50 11.66
CA ASP A 45 2.41 3.39 11.91
C ASP A 45 3.19 2.08 12.11
N ASP A 46 2.78 1.25 13.07
CA ASP A 46 3.42 -0.03 13.38
C ASP A 46 3.40 -1.03 12.23
N CYS A 47 2.36 -0.95 11.38
CA CYS A 47 2.27 -1.70 10.13
C CYS A 47 2.99 -1.02 8.96
N GLY A 48 3.66 0.11 9.19
CA GLY A 48 4.25 0.92 8.14
C GLY A 48 3.20 1.41 7.14
N ALA A 49 3.54 1.41 5.87
CA ALA A 49 2.64 1.80 4.78
C ALA A 49 1.76 0.63 4.27
N TYR A 50 1.61 -0.45 5.03
CA TYR A 50 0.87 -1.65 4.61
C TYR A 50 -0.58 -1.37 4.25
N SER A 51 -1.22 -0.41 4.92
CA SER A 51 -2.60 0.00 4.60
C SER A 51 -2.80 0.53 3.17
N LEU A 52 -1.72 0.92 2.49
CA LEU A 52 -1.77 1.38 1.09
C LEU A 52 -1.92 0.23 0.09
N VAL A 53 -1.55 -1.00 0.48
CA VAL A 53 -1.48 -2.16 -0.41
C VAL A 53 -2.23 -3.39 0.11
N ALA A 54 -2.77 -3.36 1.31
CA ALA A 54 -3.63 -4.42 1.85
C ALA A 54 -5.07 -4.23 1.36
N ASP A 55 -5.74 -5.30 0.95
CA ASP A 55 -7.19 -5.30 0.81
C ASP A 55 -7.89 -5.34 2.20
N ASP A 56 -9.21 -5.20 2.24
CA ASP A 56 -9.92 -5.16 3.52
C ASP A 56 -9.78 -6.46 4.33
N PRO A 57 -9.95 -7.66 3.75
CA PRO A 57 -9.72 -8.91 4.45
C PRO A 57 -8.30 -9.07 4.99
N GLU A 58 -7.28 -8.64 4.23
CA GLU A 58 -5.88 -8.69 4.67
C GLU A 58 -5.60 -7.71 5.80
N TRP A 59 -6.14 -6.50 5.72
CA TRP A 59 -6.02 -5.51 6.78
C TRP A 59 -6.69 -5.98 8.06
N ASP A 60 -7.94 -6.46 7.97
CA ASP A 60 -8.76 -6.87 9.10
C ASP A 60 -8.20 -8.11 9.81
N SER A 61 -7.56 -9.01 9.08
CA SER A 61 -6.93 -10.22 9.63
C SER A 61 -5.50 -10.03 10.13
N HIS A 62 -4.88 -8.87 9.87
CA HIS A 62 -3.48 -8.66 10.25
C HIS A 62 -3.34 -8.56 11.79
N PRO A 63 -2.46 -9.35 12.43
CA PRO A 63 -2.38 -9.44 13.90
C PRO A 63 -2.17 -8.10 14.60
N THR A 64 -1.39 -7.19 14.00
CA THR A 64 -1.11 -5.86 14.56
C THR A 64 -2.34 -4.94 14.52
N ASN A 65 -3.34 -5.25 13.68
CA ASN A 65 -4.55 -4.45 13.53
C ASN A 65 -5.69 -4.90 14.44
N ILE A 66 -5.54 -6.05 15.08
CA ILE A 66 -6.53 -6.58 16.01
C ILE A 66 -6.25 -6.04 17.41
N ILE A 67 -7.09 -5.13 17.88
CA ILE A 67 -7.03 -4.57 19.24
C ILE A 67 -7.92 -5.41 20.13
N GLN A 68 -7.33 -6.07 21.12
CA GLN A 68 -8.09 -6.80 22.15
C GLN A 68 -8.27 -5.91 23.38
N THR A 69 -9.53 -5.71 23.77
CA THR A 69 -9.88 -5.00 25.00
C THR A 69 -10.58 -5.95 25.96
N THR A 70 -10.14 -5.95 27.21
CA THR A 70 -10.82 -6.74 28.27
C THR A 70 -11.64 -5.81 29.13
N SER A 71 -12.94 -6.07 29.23
CA SER A 71 -13.83 -5.30 30.11
C SER A 71 -13.56 -5.65 31.58
N ALA A 72 -14.09 -4.82 32.51
CA ALA A 72 -14.02 -5.10 33.94
C ALA A 72 -14.68 -6.43 34.36
N ALA A 73 -15.60 -6.95 33.52
CA ALA A 73 -16.25 -8.25 33.70
C ALA A 73 -15.45 -9.41 33.08
N GLY A 74 -14.22 -9.19 32.60
CA GLY A 74 -13.38 -10.24 31.99
C GLY A 74 -13.76 -10.60 30.55
N VAL A 75 -14.70 -9.88 29.92
CA VAL A 75 -15.09 -10.14 28.54
C VAL A 75 -14.05 -9.55 27.59
N ILE A 76 -13.47 -10.40 26.74
CA ILE A 76 -12.51 -9.98 25.71
C ILE A 76 -13.27 -9.62 24.44
N THR A 77 -13.06 -8.39 23.95
CA THR A 77 -13.61 -7.91 22.69
C THR A 77 -12.47 -7.61 21.73
N ALA A 78 -12.51 -8.17 20.52
CA ALA A 78 -11.58 -7.85 19.46
C ALA A 78 -12.20 -6.81 18.53
N THR A 79 -11.46 -5.74 18.25
CA THR A 79 -11.85 -4.70 17.28
C THR A 79 -10.72 -4.50 16.28
N VAL A 80 -11.08 -4.23 15.03
CA VAL A 80 -10.08 -3.92 13.98
C VAL A 80 -9.73 -2.45 14.05
N ARG A 81 -8.44 -2.16 14.00
CA ARG A 81 -7.93 -0.79 13.94
C ARG A 81 -8.28 -0.14 12.61
N ALA A 82 -8.76 1.09 12.65
CA ALA A 82 -8.98 1.87 11.43
C ALA A 82 -7.67 2.07 10.64
N ARG A 83 -7.78 2.11 9.32
CA ARG A 83 -6.63 2.44 8.46
C ARG A 83 -6.11 3.84 8.78
N PRO A 84 -4.79 4.05 8.86
CA PRO A 84 -4.23 5.37 9.07
C PRO A 84 -4.47 6.26 7.83
N ILE A 85 -4.87 7.51 8.08
CA ILE A 85 -5.10 8.51 7.05
C ILE A 85 -4.25 9.73 7.37
N PHE A 86 -3.32 10.07 6.48
CA PHE A 86 -2.48 11.25 6.60
C PHE A 86 -2.90 12.28 5.55
N ILE A 87 -3.62 13.30 6.02
CA ILE A 87 -4.17 14.37 5.18
C ILE A 87 -3.19 15.54 5.17
N LYS A 88 -3.02 16.17 4.00
CA LYS A 88 -2.26 17.42 3.90
C LYS A 88 -2.85 18.46 4.85
N PRO A 89 -2.06 18.99 5.82
CA PRO A 89 -2.58 19.96 6.77
C PRO A 89 -2.97 21.25 6.05
N ARG A 90 -4.05 21.86 6.52
CA ARG A 90 -4.45 23.19 6.04
C ARG A 90 -3.48 24.23 6.61
N ILE A 91 -3.16 25.23 5.81
CA ILE A 91 -2.39 26.40 6.26
C ILE A 91 -3.22 27.10 7.35
N TYR A 92 -2.61 27.34 8.51
CA TYR A 92 -3.23 28.07 9.61
C TYR A 92 -3.46 29.54 9.23
N ALA A 93 -4.53 30.16 9.77
CA ALA A 93 -4.82 31.55 9.52
C ALA A 93 -3.74 32.44 10.15
N ALA A 94 -3.48 33.61 9.54
CA ALA A 94 -2.46 34.56 10.02
C ALA A 94 -2.67 35.03 11.48
N THR A 95 -3.89 34.87 11.98
CA THR A 95 -4.28 35.20 13.38
C THR A 95 -3.98 34.08 14.37
N GLU A 96 -3.70 32.84 13.91
CA GLU A 96 -3.48 31.65 14.75
C GLU A 96 -1.99 31.31 14.91
N LYS A 97 -1.12 32.31 15.09
CA LYS A 97 0.34 32.11 15.10
C LYS A 97 0.92 31.72 16.46
N SER A 98 0.26 30.86 17.23
CA SER A 98 0.91 30.33 18.43
C SER A 98 2.00 29.32 18.06
N THR A 99 3.07 29.25 18.85
CA THR A 99 4.15 28.26 18.65
C THR A 99 3.62 26.83 18.61
N ALA A 100 2.61 26.52 19.42
CA ALA A 100 1.98 25.20 19.45
C ALA A 100 1.29 24.86 18.13
N VAL A 101 0.56 25.80 17.53
CA VAL A 101 -0.11 25.61 16.22
C VAL A 101 0.91 25.41 15.09
N ILE A 102 1.98 26.22 15.10
CA ILE A 102 3.07 26.09 14.11
C ILE A 102 3.75 24.72 14.23
N ASN A 103 4.08 24.28 15.43
CA ASN A 103 4.72 22.99 15.66
C ASN A 103 3.82 21.82 15.23
N LEU A 104 2.53 21.89 15.56
CA LEU A 104 1.56 20.87 15.15
C LEU A 104 1.40 20.81 13.63
N PHE A 105 1.35 21.97 12.97
CA PHE A 105 1.31 22.05 11.51
C PHE A 105 2.55 21.40 10.88
N ASN A 106 3.74 21.79 11.32
CA ASN A 106 5.00 21.27 10.81
C ASN A 106 5.10 19.75 11.01
N TYR A 107 4.66 19.24 12.17
CA TYR A 107 4.63 17.82 12.47
C TYR A 107 3.69 17.07 11.52
N ARG A 108 2.46 17.54 11.33
CA ARG A 108 1.48 16.94 10.42
C ARG A 108 1.91 17.03 8.95
N GLU A 109 2.56 18.13 8.57
CA GLU A 109 3.11 18.29 7.21
C GLU A 109 4.23 17.28 6.95
N LEU A 110 5.10 17.04 7.93
CA LEU A 110 6.14 16.01 7.83
C LEU A 110 5.55 14.61 7.67
N GLN A 111 4.59 14.25 8.52
CA GLN A 111 3.88 12.97 8.43
C GLN A 111 3.21 12.77 7.06
N TRP A 112 2.50 13.79 6.58
CA TRP A 112 1.87 13.74 5.26
C TRP A 112 2.89 13.58 4.12
N LYS A 113 4.02 14.30 4.19
CA LYS A 113 5.10 14.19 3.18
C LYS A 113 5.70 12.79 3.17
N GLU A 114 6.00 12.23 4.33
CA GLU A 114 6.56 10.88 4.47
C GLU A 114 5.59 9.83 3.91
N TRP A 115 4.31 9.92 4.26
CA TRP A 115 3.28 9.03 3.76
C TRP A 115 3.08 9.12 2.24
N THR A 116 3.06 10.33 1.72
CA THR A 116 2.93 10.57 0.27
C THR A 116 4.14 10.02 -0.48
N ALA A 117 5.35 10.21 0.04
CA ALA A 117 6.56 9.66 -0.55
C ALA A 117 6.55 8.11 -0.57
N ALA A 118 6.08 7.47 0.50
CA ALA A 118 5.91 6.02 0.56
C ALA A 118 4.87 5.53 -0.46
N SER A 119 3.73 6.20 -0.57
CA SER A 119 2.70 5.90 -1.56
C SER A 119 3.25 5.97 -2.99
N MET A 120 3.97 7.05 -3.32
CA MET A 120 4.60 7.21 -4.64
C MET A 120 5.65 6.13 -4.91
N ALA A 121 6.48 5.78 -3.92
CA ALA A 121 7.50 4.75 -4.07
C ALA A 121 6.89 3.36 -4.30
N LEU A 122 5.83 3.00 -3.57
CA LEU A 122 5.11 1.74 -3.76
C LEU A 122 4.41 1.69 -5.12
N HIS A 123 3.74 2.76 -5.51
CA HIS A 123 3.08 2.88 -6.79
C HIS A 123 4.09 2.70 -7.95
N GLN A 124 5.23 3.39 -7.90
CA GLN A 124 6.28 3.25 -8.90
C GLN A 124 6.90 1.85 -8.90
N ALA A 125 7.08 1.23 -7.74
CA ALA A 125 7.59 -0.14 -7.65
C ALA A 125 6.64 -1.15 -8.28
N MET A 126 5.33 -0.99 -8.10
CA MET A 126 4.31 -1.81 -8.76
C MET A 126 4.41 -1.66 -10.28
N ILE A 127 4.42 -0.43 -10.79
CA ILE A 127 4.56 -0.15 -12.23
C ILE A 127 5.83 -0.80 -12.80
N ASN A 128 6.97 -0.60 -12.15
CA ASN A 128 8.25 -1.11 -12.62
C ASN A 128 8.38 -2.64 -12.58
N SER A 129 7.50 -3.31 -11.83
CA SER A 129 7.50 -4.78 -11.69
C SER A 129 6.59 -5.50 -12.68
N ILE A 130 5.82 -4.77 -13.50
CA ILE A 130 4.84 -5.33 -14.44
C ILE A 130 5.41 -5.28 -15.85
N GLY A 131 5.16 -6.33 -16.65
CA GLY A 131 5.52 -6.38 -18.05
C GLY A 131 4.81 -5.32 -18.90
N ALA A 132 5.44 -4.89 -19.98
CA ALA A 132 4.98 -3.75 -20.78
C ALA A 132 3.57 -3.96 -21.39
N LEU A 133 3.22 -5.18 -21.83
CA LEU A 133 1.91 -5.49 -22.40
C LEU A 133 0.81 -5.43 -21.34
N ASN A 134 1.07 -5.96 -20.15
CA ASN A 134 0.15 -5.92 -19.03
C ASN A 134 -0.04 -4.49 -18.52
N LEU A 135 1.04 -3.72 -18.47
CA LEU A 135 0.99 -2.29 -18.10
C LEU A 135 0.10 -1.50 -19.08
N ALA A 136 0.29 -1.69 -20.39
CA ALA A 136 -0.55 -1.07 -21.42
C ALA A 136 -2.03 -1.48 -21.30
N THR A 137 -2.30 -2.71 -20.87
CA THR A 137 -3.66 -3.17 -20.61
C THR A 137 -4.29 -2.46 -19.42
N ILE A 138 -3.57 -2.32 -18.30
CA ILE A 138 -4.03 -1.57 -17.12
C ILE A 138 -4.27 -0.11 -17.51
N GLU A 139 -3.37 0.51 -18.27
CA GLU A 139 -3.51 1.90 -18.71
C GLU A 139 -4.78 2.10 -19.54
N ARG A 140 -5.09 1.16 -20.43
CA ARG A 140 -6.35 1.18 -21.21
C ARG A 140 -7.59 1.03 -20.33
N LEU A 141 -7.52 0.19 -19.29
CA LEU A 141 -8.64 -0.04 -18.36
C LEU A 141 -8.84 1.14 -17.40
N SER A 142 -7.79 1.87 -17.03
CA SER A 142 -7.86 3.04 -16.16
C SER A 142 -8.45 4.28 -16.86
N GLY A 143 -8.68 4.22 -18.18
CA GLY A 143 -9.35 5.27 -18.95
C GLY A 143 -8.51 6.54 -19.14
N HIS A 144 -9.18 7.67 -19.31
CA HIS A 144 -8.51 8.95 -19.61
C HIS A 144 -7.62 9.49 -18.48
N ALA A 145 -7.79 9.01 -17.25
CA ALA A 145 -7.00 9.46 -16.10
C ALA A 145 -5.58 8.88 -16.11
N GLY A 146 -5.38 7.74 -16.78
CA GLY A 146 -4.10 7.04 -16.88
C GLY A 146 -3.65 6.37 -15.59
N ILE A 147 -2.67 5.46 -15.68
CA ILE A 147 -2.17 4.65 -14.57
C ILE A 147 -1.59 5.48 -13.42
N LEU A 148 -1.02 6.65 -13.73
CA LEU A 148 -0.41 7.51 -12.71
C LEU A 148 -1.41 8.21 -11.80
N SER A 149 -2.70 8.22 -12.15
CA SER A 149 -3.76 8.78 -11.32
C SER A 149 -4.39 7.77 -10.36
N LEU A 150 -4.11 6.48 -10.54
CA LEU A 150 -4.60 5.43 -9.68
C LEU A 150 -3.94 5.51 -8.31
N THR A 151 -4.69 5.25 -7.27
CA THR A 151 -4.14 4.97 -5.95
C THR A 151 -3.40 3.62 -5.95
N CYS A 152 -2.57 3.38 -4.93
CA CYS A 152 -1.91 2.06 -4.79
C CYS A 152 -2.93 0.91 -4.73
N GLN A 153 -4.07 1.11 -4.07
CA GLN A 153 -5.13 0.09 -3.96
C GLN A 153 -5.83 -0.16 -5.29
N GLU A 154 -6.19 0.88 -6.03
CA GLU A 154 -6.78 0.74 -7.36
C GLU A 154 -5.84 0.05 -8.35
N LEU A 155 -4.56 0.45 -8.35
CA LEU A 155 -3.55 -0.21 -9.17
C LEU A 155 -3.39 -1.68 -8.78
N LEU A 156 -3.32 -1.97 -7.47
CA LEU A 156 -3.23 -3.34 -6.97
C LEU A 156 -4.46 -4.18 -7.37
N GLN A 157 -5.65 -3.58 -7.35
CA GLN A 157 -6.87 -4.27 -7.80
C GLN A 157 -6.77 -4.68 -9.27
N HIS A 158 -6.36 -3.77 -10.15
CA HIS A 158 -6.15 -4.10 -11.57
C HIS A 158 -5.12 -5.22 -11.76
N ILE A 159 -4.02 -5.19 -11.02
CA ILE A 159 -3.00 -6.25 -11.05
C ILE A 159 -3.58 -7.57 -10.54
N THR A 160 -4.37 -7.53 -9.48
CA THR A 160 -5.01 -8.73 -8.91
C THR A 160 -6.01 -9.34 -9.88
N ASP A 161 -6.78 -8.52 -10.58
CA ASP A 161 -7.75 -8.97 -11.59
C ASP A 161 -7.05 -9.66 -12.77
N MET A 162 -5.84 -9.21 -13.12
CA MET A 162 -5.06 -9.78 -14.21
C MET A 162 -4.31 -11.07 -13.84
N PHE A 163 -3.69 -11.09 -12.66
CA PHE A 163 -2.77 -12.16 -12.25
C PHE A 163 -3.32 -13.06 -11.13
N GLY A 164 -4.32 -12.59 -10.40
CA GLY A 164 -4.92 -13.32 -9.28
C GLY A 164 -5.93 -14.40 -9.69
N VAL A 165 -6.38 -14.41 -10.95
CA VAL A 165 -7.34 -15.39 -11.47
C VAL A 165 -6.64 -16.75 -11.64
N LEU A 166 -7.31 -17.82 -11.21
CA LEU A 166 -6.88 -19.19 -11.49
C LEU A 166 -6.98 -19.45 -13.01
N HIS A 167 -5.83 -19.54 -13.66
CA HIS A 167 -5.81 -20.07 -15.01
C HIS A 167 -6.03 -21.59 -14.99
N ALA A 168 -6.66 -22.13 -16.04
CA ALA A 168 -6.97 -23.56 -16.14
C ALA A 168 -5.73 -24.47 -15.95
N CYS A 169 -4.54 -23.99 -16.29
CA CYS A 169 -3.27 -24.68 -16.05
C CYS A 169 -2.91 -24.83 -14.57
N ASP A 170 -3.33 -23.90 -13.69
CA ASP A 170 -3.05 -24.01 -12.25
C ASP A 170 -3.91 -25.10 -11.59
N VAL A 171 -5.08 -25.38 -12.14
CA VAL A 171 -5.99 -26.44 -11.65
C VAL A 171 -5.40 -27.83 -11.87
N PHE A 172 -4.68 -28.05 -12.96
CA PHE A 172 -4.04 -29.32 -13.24
C PHE A 172 -2.89 -29.66 -12.27
N TYR A 173 -2.16 -28.66 -11.79
CA TYR A 173 -1.09 -28.87 -10.80
C TYR A 173 -1.60 -29.25 -9.42
N ILE A 174 -2.80 -28.77 -9.04
CA ILE A 174 -3.40 -29.06 -7.71
C ILE A 174 -4.00 -30.48 -7.67
N ILE A 175 -4.37 -31.04 -8.81
CA ILE A 175 -5.02 -32.37 -8.89
C ILE A 175 -3.97 -33.52 -9.00
N LEU A 176 -2.72 -33.20 -9.34
CA LEU A 176 -1.66 -34.19 -9.57
C LEU A 176 -0.66 -34.35 -8.41
N TYR A 177 -0.84 -33.65 -7.32
CA TYR A 177 -0.07 -33.74 -6.07
C TYR A 177 -1.01 -33.81 -4.84
#